data_290dc49fdfe4452285fe95ac6c9d6b98
#
_entry.id   290dc49fdfe4452285fe95ac6c9d6b98
#
_cell.length_a   1.000
_cell.length_b   1.000
_cell.length_c   1.000
_cell.angle_alpha   90.00
_cell.angle_beta   90.00
_cell.angle_gamma   90.00
#
_symmetry.space_group_name_H-M   'P 1'
#
loop_
_entity.id
_entity.type
_entity.pdbx_description
1 polymer ?
#
loop_
_entity_poly.entity_id
_entity_poly.type
_entity_poly.pdbx_seq_one_letter_code
_entity_poly.pdbx_strand_id
1 'polypeptide(L)'
;MQEFFTLGEKQHLCGMQKIHFPAYDFRYKSKENQRYVFDIIRKKFVVLTPEEWVRQHALWYLISDKHYPASLVNVEKKLVVGQMTKRYDIAVYDNSGRLSLLVECKRPDVPVTQYTFDQAARYNMVLEAPFLWLTNGLTHYYCHVDTVNKKYDFLKEIPEYIR
;
A
#
# COMPACT_ATOMS: atom_id res chain seq x y z
N MET A 1 3.60 19.82 -24.15
CA MET A 1 4.93 19.17 -24.22
C MET A 1 5.04 18.24 -23.02
N GLN A 2 5.06 16.93 -23.22
CA GLN A 2 5.28 15.96 -22.14
C GLN A 2 6.80 15.82 -21.98
N GLU A 3 7.35 16.31 -20.90
CA GLU A 3 8.75 16.09 -20.56
C GLU A 3 8.91 14.70 -19.96
N PHE A 4 9.69 13.85 -20.60
CA PHE A 4 10.08 12.54 -20.09
C PHE A 4 11.43 12.68 -19.40
N PHE A 5 11.49 12.38 -18.10
CA PHE A 5 12.71 12.45 -17.29
C PHE A 5 13.27 11.04 -17.00
N THR A 6 14.59 10.94 -16.83
CA THR A 6 15.28 9.69 -16.48
C THR A 6 15.06 9.28 -15.02
N LEU A 7 15.29 8.00 -14.70
CA LEU A 7 15.03 7.41 -13.37
C LEU A 7 15.69 8.18 -12.19
N GLY A 8 16.91 8.71 -12.37
CA GLY A 8 17.62 9.43 -11.32
C GLY A 8 17.12 10.86 -11.11
N GLU A 9 16.69 11.54 -12.16
CA GLU A 9 16.15 12.90 -12.12
C GLU A 9 14.71 12.91 -11.58
N LYS A 10 13.93 11.85 -11.83
CA LYS A 10 12.55 11.74 -11.39
C LYS A 10 12.38 11.74 -9.86
N GLN A 11 13.32 11.15 -9.12
CA GLN A 11 13.26 11.13 -7.65
C GLN A 11 13.60 12.49 -7.01
N HIS A 12 14.53 13.25 -7.59
CA HIS A 12 14.87 14.59 -7.11
C HIS A 12 13.85 15.66 -7.50
N LEU A 13 13.23 15.53 -8.68
CA LEU A 13 12.22 16.48 -9.17
C LEU A 13 10.89 16.41 -8.41
N CYS A 14 10.65 15.32 -7.69
CA CYS A 14 9.36 15.12 -7.02
C CYS A 14 9.24 15.88 -5.68
N GLY A 15 10.35 16.35 -5.08
CA GLY A 15 10.34 16.98 -3.74
C GLY A 15 9.79 16.06 -2.65
N MET A 16 9.64 14.76 -2.95
CA MET A 16 9.17 13.77 -2.02
C MET A 16 10.34 13.17 -1.24
N GLN A 17 10.10 12.85 0.01
CA GLN A 17 11.08 12.21 0.86
C GLN A 17 11.48 10.85 0.28
N LYS A 18 12.79 10.53 0.31
CA LYS A 18 13.29 9.19 0.00
C LYS A 18 12.71 8.19 1.00
N ILE A 19 12.19 7.09 0.51
CA ILE A 19 11.58 6.02 1.31
C ILE A 19 12.29 4.68 1.05
N HIS A 20 12.06 3.70 1.93
CA HIS A 20 12.74 2.40 1.93
C HIS A 20 12.00 1.39 1.05
N PHE A 21 11.95 1.69 -0.25
CA PHE A 21 11.45 0.80 -1.29
C PHE A 21 12.46 0.73 -2.43
N PRO A 22 12.40 -0.32 -3.26
CA PRO A 22 13.10 -0.33 -4.56
C PRO A 22 12.69 0.87 -5.41
N ALA A 23 13.54 1.22 -6.37
CA ALA A 23 13.22 2.26 -7.33
C ALA A 23 12.27 1.71 -8.39
N TYR A 24 11.18 2.44 -8.66
CA TYR A 24 10.19 2.10 -9.69
C TYR A 24 10.06 3.22 -10.71
N ASP A 25 9.72 2.88 -11.95
CA ASP A 25 9.51 3.86 -13.02
C ASP A 25 8.06 4.34 -13.04
N PHE A 26 7.76 5.34 -12.24
CA PHE A 26 6.45 5.96 -12.19
C PHE A 26 6.24 6.93 -13.36
N ARG A 27 5.02 6.99 -13.86
CA ARG A 27 4.58 8.02 -14.81
C ARG A 27 3.98 9.20 -14.05
N TYR A 28 4.47 10.39 -14.32
CA TYR A 28 4.02 11.63 -13.69
C TYR A 28 3.42 12.59 -14.71
N LYS A 29 2.57 13.48 -14.24
CA LYS A 29 2.18 14.69 -14.94
C LYS A 29 2.03 15.86 -13.97
N SER A 30 2.19 17.08 -14.45
CA SER A 30 1.90 18.31 -13.71
C SER A 30 0.78 19.07 -14.40
N LYS A 31 -0.13 19.62 -13.62
CA LYS A 31 -1.21 20.49 -14.07
C LYS A 31 -1.52 21.51 -12.97
N GLU A 32 -1.56 22.82 -13.32
CA GLU A 32 -1.93 23.91 -12.41
C GLU A 32 -1.14 23.86 -11.07
N ASN A 33 0.19 23.69 -11.14
CA ASN A 33 1.09 23.55 -10.00
C ASN A 33 0.83 22.30 -9.10
N GLN A 34 -0.07 21.42 -9.52
CA GLN A 34 -0.33 20.15 -8.85
C GLN A 34 0.35 18.99 -9.57
N ARG A 35 1.01 18.12 -8.83
CA ARG A 35 1.64 16.90 -9.35
C ARG A 35 0.71 15.70 -9.21
N TYR A 36 0.79 14.83 -10.20
CA TYR A 36 0.02 13.59 -10.27
C TYR A 36 0.92 12.41 -10.62
N VAL A 37 0.61 11.25 -10.10
CA VAL A 37 1.22 9.97 -10.45
C VAL A 37 0.17 9.06 -11.08
N PHE A 38 0.59 8.25 -12.05
CA PHE A 38 -0.32 7.28 -12.66
C PHE A 38 -0.43 6.03 -11.78
N ASP A 39 -1.63 5.76 -11.30
CA ASP A 39 -1.95 4.56 -10.54
C ASP A 39 -2.26 3.40 -11.50
N ILE A 40 -1.46 2.35 -11.40
CA ILE A 40 -1.53 1.17 -12.29
C ILE A 40 -2.76 0.29 -12.03
N ILE A 41 -3.36 0.37 -10.84
CA ILE A 41 -4.57 -0.37 -10.47
C ILE A 41 -5.82 0.43 -10.84
N ARG A 42 -5.88 1.70 -10.42
CA ARG A 42 -7.02 2.59 -10.71
C ARG A 42 -7.05 3.07 -12.17
N LYS A 43 -5.97 2.83 -12.95
CA LYS A 43 -5.80 3.22 -14.38
C LYS A 43 -6.03 4.71 -14.63
N LYS A 44 -5.64 5.57 -13.71
CA LYS A 44 -5.79 7.01 -13.79
C LYS A 44 -4.67 7.75 -13.07
N PHE A 45 -4.50 9.02 -13.41
CA PHE A 45 -3.63 9.92 -12.66
C PHE A 45 -4.34 10.38 -11.38
N VAL A 46 -3.63 10.27 -10.25
CA VAL A 46 -4.07 10.69 -8.93
C VAL A 46 -3.14 11.75 -8.39
N VAL A 47 -3.63 12.62 -7.52
CA VAL A 47 -2.82 13.66 -6.88
C VAL A 47 -1.69 13.01 -6.09
N LEU A 48 -0.47 13.45 -6.33
CA LEU A 48 0.71 12.97 -5.64
C LEU A 48 0.85 13.68 -4.29
N THR A 49 0.29 13.06 -3.25
CA THR A 49 0.50 13.44 -1.85
C THR A 49 1.62 12.60 -1.23
N PRO A 50 2.18 12.98 -0.07
CA PRO A 50 3.16 12.13 0.64
C PRO A 50 2.63 10.74 0.99
N GLU A 51 1.36 10.59 1.34
CA GLU A 51 0.72 9.29 1.58
C GLU A 51 0.53 8.50 0.28
N GLU A 52 0.09 9.18 -0.79
CA GLU A 52 -0.04 8.54 -2.12
C GLU A 52 1.33 8.08 -2.64
N TRP A 53 2.42 8.79 -2.33
CA TRP A 53 3.78 8.37 -2.65
C TRP A 53 4.12 7.02 -2.02
N VAL A 54 3.81 6.83 -0.74
CA VAL A 54 3.99 5.56 -0.05
C VAL A 54 3.09 4.48 -0.65
N ARG A 55 1.82 4.79 -0.90
CA ARG A 55 0.85 3.84 -1.47
C ARG A 55 1.28 3.34 -2.86
N GLN A 56 1.77 4.21 -3.72
CA GLN A 56 2.24 3.82 -5.05
C GLN A 56 3.46 2.89 -4.98
N HIS A 57 4.40 3.14 -4.08
CA HIS A 57 5.51 2.22 -3.87
C HIS A 57 5.06 0.87 -3.31
N ALA A 58 4.12 0.85 -2.37
CA ALA A 58 3.57 -0.37 -1.84
C ALA A 58 2.86 -1.20 -2.92
N LEU A 59 2.12 -0.56 -3.83
CA LEU A 59 1.50 -1.21 -4.99
C LEU A 59 2.52 -1.85 -5.91
N TRP A 60 3.56 -1.10 -6.29
CA TRP A 60 4.62 -1.62 -7.16
C TRP A 60 5.40 -2.75 -6.49
N TYR A 61 5.69 -2.64 -5.19
CA TYR A 61 6.33 -3.71 -4.43
C TYR A 61 5.51 -5.01 -4.45
N LEU A 62 4.20 -4.92 -4.22
CA LEU A 62 3.33 -6.09 -4.28
C LEU A 62 3.32 -6.74 -5.67
N ILE A 63 3.23 -5.94 -6.73
CA ILE A 63 3.05 -6.45 -8.09
C ILE A 63 4.38 -6.91 -8.69
N SER A 64 5.44 -6.09 -8.58
CA SER A 64 6.72 -6.35 -9.26
C SER A 64 7.64 -7.26 -8.46
N ASP A 65 7.72 -7.09 -7.13
CA ASP A 65 8.67 -7.83 -6.29
C ASP A 65 8.01 -9.03 -5.61
N LYS A 66 6.73 -8.94 -5.25
CA LYS A 66 5.98 -10.01 -4.56
C LYS A 66 5.02 -10.78 -5.48
N HIS A 67 4.95 -10.41 -6.75
CA HIS A 67 4.24 -11.12 -7.82
C HIS A 67 2.73 -11.26 -7.63
N TYR A 68 2.12 -10.39 -6.83
CA TYR A 68 0.67 -10.37 -6.69
C TYR A 68 0.00 -9.93 -7.99
N PRO A 69 -0.98 -10.69 -8.52
CA PRO A 69 -1.69 -10.29 -9.72
C PRO A 69 -2.43 -8.97 -9.53
N ALA A 70 -2.22 -8.02 -10.44
CA ALA A 70 -2.89 -6.72 -10.39
C ALA A 70 -4.43 -6.83 -10.36
N SER A 71 -4.99 -7.91 -10.94
CA SER A 71 -6.44 -8.20 -10.95
C SER A 71 -7.00 -8.52 -9.56
N LEU A 72 -6.17 -8.94 -8.62
CA LEU A 72 -6.57 -9.26 -7.24
C LEU A 72 -6.36 -8.07 -6.28
N VAL A 73 -5.74 -6.99 -6.75
CA VAL A 73 -5.42 -5.81 -5.94
C VAL A 73 -6.48 -4.73 -6.12
N ASN A 74 -6.98 -4.20 -5.01
CA ASN A 74 -7.89 -3.06 -4.97
C ASN A 74 -7.28 -1.92 -4.15
N VAL A 75 -7.50 -0.68 -4.60
CA VAL A 75 -6.99 0.53 -3.96
C VAL A 75 -8.15 1.35 -3.41
N GLU A 76 -7.98 1.89 -2.20
CA GLU A 76 -8.99 2.68 -1.49
C GLU A 76 -10.35 1.99 -1.38
N LYS A 77 -10.33 0.67 -1.19
CA LYS A 77 -11.54 -0.13 -1.07
C LYS A 77 -12.24 0.12 0.27
N LYS A 78 -13.51 0.47 0.20
CA LYS A 78 -14.39 0.45 1.36
C LYS A 78 -14.76 -0.99 1.67
N LEU A 79 -14.49 -1.43 2.88
CA LEU A 79 -14.90 -2.72 3.41
C LEU A 79 -15.97 -2.48 4.47
N VAL A 80 -17.08 -3.19 4.35
CA VAL A 80 -18.22 -3.08 5.26
C VAL A 80 -18.36 -4.40 5.99
N VAL A 81 -18.33 -4.36 7.33
CA VAL A 81 -18.55 -5.52 8.18
C VAL A 81 -19.54 -5.11 9.27
N GLY A 82 -20.75 -5.65 9.20
CA GLY A 82 -21.86 -5.23 10.07
C GLY A 82 -22.16 -3.74 9.88
N GLN A 83 -22.08 -2.96 10.93
CA GLN A 83 -22.30 -1.51 10.91
C GLN A 83 -21.01 -0.71 10.68
N MET A 84 -19.84 -1.38 10.63
CA MET A 84 -18.57 -0.71 10.43
C MET A 84 -18.23 -0.60 8.95
N THR A 85 -17.85 0.61 8.52
CA THR A 85 -17.27 0.86 7.21
C THR A 85 -15.88 1.43 7.41
N LYS A 86 -14.86 0.77 6.85
CA LYS A 86 -13.50 1.29 6.81
C LYS A 86 -12.96 1.23 5.39
N ARG A 87 -12.23 2.27 4.99
CA ARG A 87 -11.50 2.30 3.73
C ARG A 87 -10.04 1.94 4.01
N TYR A 88 -9.56 0.91 3.33
CA TYR A 88 -8.17 0.51 3.35
C TYR A 88 -7.46 1.05 2.12
N ASP A 89 -6.16 1.33 2.28
CA ASP A 89 -5.34 1.84 1.19
C ASP A 89 -5.19 0.82 0.08
N ILE A 90 -4.83 -0.43 0.44
CA ILE A 90 -4.73 -1.54 -0.49
C ILE A 90 -5.39 -2.76 0.16
N ALA A 91 -6.24 -3.44 -0.60
CA ALA A 91 -6.84 -4.72 -0.24
C ALA A 91 -6.54 -5.74 -1.35
N VAL A 92 -5.96 -6.87 -0.98
CA VAL A 92 -5.65 -7.95 -1.92
C VAL A 92 -6.52 -9.15 -1.61
N TYR A 93 -7.08 -9.73 -2.66
CA TYR A 93 -7.94 -10.91 -2.57
C TYR A 93 -7.21 -12.15 -3.09
N ASP A 94 -7.63 -13.32 -2.63
CA ASP A 94 -7.23 -14.58 -3.23
C ASP A 94 -8.10 -14.94 -4.45
N ASN A 95 -7.78 -16.03 -5.14
CA ASN A 95 -8.52 -16.50 -6.31
C ASN A 95 -9.97 -16.96 -6.01
N SER A 96 -10.31 -17.18 -4.74
CA SER A 96 -11.66 -17.48 -4.30
C SER A 96 -12.47 -16.23 -3.90
N GLY A 97 -11.86 -15.04 -4.02
CA GLY A 97 -12.48 -13.78 -3.67
C GLY A 97 -12.45 -13.46 -2.16
N ARG A 98 -11.67 -14.21 -1.38
CA ARG A 98 -11.49 -13.93 0.05
C ARG A 98 -10.37 -12.91 0.24
N LEU A 99 -10.51 -12.07 1.24
CA LEU A 99 -9.47 -11.11 1.61
C LEU A 99 -8.21 -11.84 2.07
N SER A 100 -7.07 -11.50 1.47
CA SER A 100 -5.78 -12.14 1.73
C SER A 100 -4.79 -11.22 2.44
N LEU A 101 -4.73 -9.95 2.03
CA LEU A 101 -3.80 -8.97 2.59
C LEU A 101 -4.48 -7.61 2.67
N LEU A 102 -4.28 -6.92 3.78
CA LEU A 102 -4.61 -5.50 3.94
C LEU A 102 -3.32 -4.69 4.10
N VAL A 103 -3.26 -3.55 3.42
CA VAL A 103 -2.18 -2.58 3.58
C VAL A 103 -2.76 -1.24 4.03
N GLU A 104 -2.17 -0.68 5.06
CA GLU A 104 -2.45 0.67 5.55
C GLU A 104 -1.19 1.51 5.38
N CYS A 105 -1.30 2.58 4.60
CA CYS A 105 -0.22 3.51 4.31
C CYS A 105 -0.37 4.77 5.16
N LYS A 106 0.76 5.31 5.60
CA LYS A 106 0.85 6.61 6.27
C LYS A 106 1.87 7.48 5.55
N ARG A 107 1.76 8.77 5.72
CA ARG A 107 2.78 9.72 5.26
C ARG A 107 4.13 9.39 5.91
N PRO A 108 5.27 9.65 5.25
CA PRO A 108 6.59 9.34 5.81
C PRO A 108 6.91 10.05 7.14
N ASP A 109 6.33 11.23 7.36
CA ASP A 109 6.49 12.03 8.58
C ASP A 109 5.57 11.60 9.74
N VAL A 110 4.68 10.65 9.50
CA VAL A 110 3.80 10.08 10.53
C VAL A 110 4.42 8.80 11.08
N PRO A 111 4.77 8.76 12.38
CA PRO A 111 5.33 7.56 12.98
C PRO A 111 4.36 6.39 12.94
N VAL A 112 4.87 5.21 12.60
CA VAL A 112 4.13 3.96 12.78
C VAL A 112 4.43 3.47 14.19
N THR A 113 3.47 3.64 15.08
CA THR A 113 3.59 3.28 16.49
C THR A 113 2.86 1.98 16.79
N GLN A 114 3.12 1.39 17.95
CA GLN A 114 2.35 0.25 18.46
C GLN A 114 0.85 0.56 18.48
N TYR A 115 0.47 1.77 18.86
CA TYR A 115 -0.94 2.18 18.88
C TYR A 115 -1.60 2.14 17.49
N THR A 116 -0.92 2.66 16.45
CA THR A 116 -1.43 2.61 15.06
C THR A 116 -1.52 1.18 14.55
N PHE A 117 -0.56 0.34 14.94
CA PHE A 117 -0.58 -1.08 14.63
C PHE A 117 -1.77 -1.78 15.31
N ASP A 118 -1.96 -1.57 16.61
CA ASP A 118 -3.05 -2.20 17.38
C ASP A 118 -4.42 -1.79 16.85
N GLN A 119 -4.57 -0.55 16.38
CA GLN A 119 -5.80 -0.13 15.69
C GLN A 119 -6.04 -0.91 14.40
N ALA A 120 -5.04 -1.01 13.53
CA ALA A 120 -5.15 -1.75 12.27
C ALA A 120 -5.44 -3.24 12.52
N ALA A 121 -4.71 -3.85 13.46
CA ALA A 121 -4.90 -5.25 13.85
C ALA A 121 -6.30 -5.51 14.42
N ARG A 122 -6.82 -4.61 15.26
CA ARG A 122 -8.17 -4.73 15.83
C ARG A 122 -9.24 -4.73 14.75
N TYR A 123 -9.14 -3.87 13.75
CA TYR A 123 -10.05 -3.88 12.61
C TYR A 123 -9.91 -5.15 11.78
N ASN A 124 -8.68 -5.62 11.60
CA ASN A 124 -8.42 -6.83 10.83
C ASN A 124 -8.95 -8.10 11.52
N MET A 125 -9.11 -8.11 12.85
CA MET A 125 -9.74 -9.23 13.56
C MET A 125 -11.20 -9.47 13.12
N VAL A 126 -11.86 -8.47 12.56
CA VAL A 126 -13.23 -8.57 12.05
C VAL A 126 -13.23 -8.90 10.54
N LEU A 127 -12.20 -8.47 9.82
CA LEU A 127 -12.07 -8.69 8.37
C LEU A 127 -11.39 -10.01 8.02
N GLU A 128 -10.66 -10.57 8.99
CA GLU A 128 -10.01 -11.88 8.90
C GLU A 128 -9.00 -12.03 7.75
N ALA A 129 -8.38 -10.93 7.30
CA ALA A 129 -7.28 -11.04 6.37
C ALA A 129 -6.07 -11.72 7.06
N PRO A 130 -5.53 -12.79 6.50
CA PRO A 130 -4.38 -13.49 7.10
C PRO A 130 -3.10 -12.66 7.13
N PHE A 131 -3.00 -11.63 6.28
CA PHE A 131 -1.85 -10.73 6.29
C PHE A 131 -2.25 -9.28 6.47
N LEU A 132 -1.45 -8.56 7.27
CA LEU A 132 -1.58 -7.13 7.49
C LEU A 132 -0.21 -6.47 7.28
N TRP A 133 -0.18 -5.40 6.51
CA TRP A 133 0.99 -4.58 6.31
C TRP A 133 0.69 -3.11 6.65
N LEU A 134 1.42 -2.56 7.62
CA LEU A 134 1.36 -1.16 7.99
C LEU A 134 2.70 -0.50 7.61
N THR A 135 2.65 0.62 6.88
CA THR A 135 3.86 1.28 6.39
C THR A 135 3.69 2.80 6.28
N ASN A 136 4.77 3.53 6.56
CA ASN A 136 4.93 4.93 6.20
C ASN A 136 6.05 5.15 5.15
N GLY A 137 6.53 4.05 4.55
CA GLY A 137 7.63 4.07 3.59
C GLY A 137 9.03 4.04 4.20
N LEU A 138 9.18 4.38 5.47
CA LEU A 138 10.45 4.32 6.22
C LEU A 138 10.48 3.15 7.19
N THR A 139 9.32 2.83 7.75
CA THR A 139 9.12 1.72 8.68
C THR A 139 8.00 0.83 8.13
N HIS A 140 8.23 -0.47 8.19
CA HIS A 140 7.30 -1.48 7.73
C HIS A 140 7.03 -2.49 8.84
N TYR A 141 5.75 -2.74 9.11
CA TYR A 141 5.31 -3.85 9.96
C TYR A 141 4.50 -4.82 9.12
N TYR A 142 5.02 -6.00 8.94
CA TYR A 142 4.38 -7.10 8.24
C TYR A 142 3.93 -8.13 9.26
N CYS A 143 2.68 -8.56 9.17
CA CYS A 143 2.11 -9.51 10.11
C CYS A 143 1.37 -10.63 9.42
N HIS A 144 1.54 -11.83 9.94
CA HIS A 144 0.55 -12.91 9.81
C HIS A 144 -0.41 -12.84 10.99
N VAL A 145 -1.70 -12.92 10.71
CA VAL A 145 -2.77 -12.82 11.71
C VAL A 145 -3.45 -14.17 11.87
N ASP A 146 -3.27 -14.80 13.01
CA ASP A 146 -4.02 -15.98 13.42
C ASP A 146 -5.32 -15.55 14.08
N THR A 147 -6.39 -15.58 13.32
CA THR A 147 -7.73 -15.16 13.78
C THR A 147 -8.34 -16.14 14.79
N VAL A 148 -7.93 -17.39 14.75
CA VAL A 148 -8.42 -18.46 15.66
C VAL A 148 -7.85 -18.24 17.06
N ASN A 149 -6.54 -18.08 17.16
CA ASN A 149 -5.84 -17.90 18.44
C ASN A 149 -5.73 -16.42 18.86
N LYS A 150 -6.25 -15.50 18.05
CA LYS A 150 -6.18 -14.04 18.25
C LYS A 150 -4.76 -13.53 18.48
N LYS A 151 -3.83 -14.02 17.66
CA LYS A 151 -2.41 -13.68 17.69
C LYS A 151 -1.98 -13.10 16.36
N TYR A 152 -0.89 -12.34 16.38
CA TYR A 152 -0.19 -11.94 15.17
C TYR A 152 1.30 -12.16 15.35
N ASP A 153 1.90 -12.71 14.28
CA ASP A 153 3.32 -12.96 14.19
C ASP A 153 3.94 -11.96 13.23
N PHE A 154 4.95 -11.24 13.70
CA PHE A 154 5.68 -10.31 12.84
C PHE A 154 6.55 -11.05 11.85
N LEU A 155 6.49 -10.62 10.60
CA LEU A 155 7.25 -11.15 9.49
C LEU A 155 8.36 -10.17 9.11
N LYS A 156 9.41 -10.66 8.46
CA LYS A 156 10.46 -9.81 7.89
C LYS A 156 10.00 -9.08 6.63
N GLU A 157 9.09 -9.72 5.89
CA GLU A 157 8.52 -9.21 4.65
C GLU A 157 7.18 -9.87 4.35
N ILE A 158 6.39 -9.31 3.45
CA ILE A 158 5.18 -9.96 2.94
C ILE A 158 5.58 -11.17 2.08
N PRO A 159 4.94 -12.32 2.26
CA PRO A 159 5.17 -13.49 1.42
C PRO A 159 4.95 -13.18 -0.05
N GLU A 160 5.67 -13.88 -0.92
CA GLU A 160 5.37 -13.86 -2.35
C GLU A 160 4.02 -14.50 -2.63
N TYR A 161 3.38 -14.03 -3.71
CA TYR A 161 2.14 -14.65 -4.17
C TYR A 161 2.43 -16.06 -4.72
N ILE A 162 1.77 -17.05 -4.14
CA ILE A 162 1.82 -18.45 -4.61
C ILE A 162 0.48 -18.74 -5.30
N ARG A 163 0.56 -19.23 -6.54
CA ARG A 163 -0.61 -19.61 -7.36
C ARG A 163 -1.30 -20.87 -6.84
#